data_72cc48c3388bbdb7d65668ffd90c2ffc
#
_entry.id   72cc48c3388bbdb7d65668ffd90c2ffc
#
_cell.length_a   1.000
_cell.length_b   1.000
_cell.length_c   1.000
_cell.angle_alpha   90.00
_cell.angle_beta   90.00
_cell.angle_gamma   90.00
#
_symmetry.space_group_name_H-M   'P 1'
#
loop_
_entity.id
_entity.type
_entity.pdbx_description
1 polymer ?
#
loop_
_entity_poly.entity_id
_entity_poly.type
_entity_poly.pdbx_seq_one_letter_code
_entity_poly.pdbx_strand_id
1 'polypeptide(L)'
;MKMGGCPLGGTSLVLAIAFLLTACVSPAGVTGFALQCPTVSAKAVKQINWTQVPEVDLRIRHGEFSPMVIRMRQGWPYVFRIRNGDNVGHAFNAYEFLTNVTVIQTTFGEKVVDSDCYDGIWVSPHETVEIRMVATVDGHYEYEDLPLTLLGGFTDGPDGVIIIDERKIRI
;
A
#
# COMPACT_ATOMS: atom_id res chain seq x y z
N MET A 1 -72.51 -29.76 1.55
CA MET A 1 -73.74 -28.97 1.89
C MET A 1 -73.32 -27.60 2.34
N LYS A 2 -73.90 -26.56 1.69
CA LYS A 2 -73.84 -25.10 1.97
C LYS A 2 -72.46 -24.44 1.77
N MET A 3 -72.13 -23.75 0.70
CA MET A 3 -72.73 -22.55 0.07
C MET A 3 -72.85 -21.35 1.02
N GLY A 4 -72.11 -20.31 0.71
CA GLY A 4 -72.30 -18.93 1.09
C GLY A 4 -70.96 -18.22 1.13
N GLY A 5 -70.64 -17.19 0.47
CA GLY A 5 -71.29 -16.16 -0.30
C GLY A 5 -70.30 -14.98 -0.26
N CYS A 6 -69.88 -14.50 -1.39
CA CYS A 6 -69.21 -13.20 -1.51
C CYS A 6 -70.08 -12.05 -0.99
N PRO A 7 -69.46 -10.95 -0.51
CA PRO A 7 -69.88 -9.70 -1.09
C PRO A 7 -68.70 -8.92 -1.68
N LEU A 8 -68.92 -8.39 -2.84
CA LEU A 8 -68.25 -7.24 -3.45
C LEU A 8 -68.46 -5.98 -2.58
N GLY A 9 -67.43 -5.21 -2.49
CA GLY A 9 -67.55 -3.90 -1.92
C GLY A 9 -66.21 -3.18 -2.01
N GLY A 10 -65.94 -2.51 -3.06
CA GLY A 10 -65.61 -1.13 -3.27
C GLY A 10 -64.36 -0.58 -2.60
N THR A 11 -63.64 0.18 -3.35
CA THR A 11 -62.48 1.05 -3.00
C THR A 11 -61.10 0.39 -3.05
N SER A 12 -60.66 0.17 -4.26
CA SER A 12 -59.30 -0.23 -4.55
C SER A 12 -58.74 0.63 -5.69
N LEU A 13 -58.47 1.87 -5.44
CA LEU A 13 -57.81 2.76 -6.42
C LEU A 13 -56.66 3.56 -5.82
N VAL A 14 -56.12 3.17 -4.69
CA VAL A 14 -54.99 3.91 -4.03
C VAL A 14 -53.75 3.02 -3.80
N LEU A 15 -53.82 1.73 -4.11
CA LEU A 15 -52.72 0.81 -3.81
C LEU A 15 -51.83 0.45 -5.02
N ALA A 16 -51.98 1.12 -6.16
CA ALA A 16 -51.22 0.80 -7.39
C ALA A 16 -50.04 1.72 -7.68
N ILE A 17 -49.69 2.68 -6.83
CA ILE A 17 -48.60 3.63 -7.07
C ILE A 17 -47.40 3.36 -6.17
N ALA A 18 -47.46 2.47 -5.22
CA ALA A 18 -46.36 2.19 -4.27
C ALA A 18 -45.39 1.07 -4.72
N PHE A 19 -45.55 0.50 -5.91
CA PHE A 19 -44.75 -0.67 -6.34
C PHE A 19 -43.73 -0.39 -7.44
N LEU A 20 -43.49 0.86 -7.79
CA LEU A 20 -42.53 1.22 -8.86
C LEU A 20 -41.23 1.89 -8.40
N LEU A 21 -40.89 1.87 -7.12
CA LEU A 21 -39.66 2.43 -6.60
C LEU A 21 -38.76 1.44 -5.84
N THR A 22 -38.91 0.14 -6.07
CA THR A 22 -37.80 -0.76 -5.80
C THR A 22 -36.85 -0.73 -7.00
N ALA A 23 -36.30 0.42 -7.29
CA ALA A 23 -35.02 0.45 -7.94
C ALA A 23 -34.07 -0.37 -7.06
N CYS A 24 -33.71 -1.57 -7.53
CA CYS A 24 -32.53 -2.26 -7.04
C CYS A 24 -31.36 -1.29 -7.16
N VAL A 25 -31.10 -0.51 -6.14
CA VAL A 25 -29.79 0.05 -5.90
C VAL A 25 -28.98 -1.18 -5.55
N SER A 26 -28.43 -1.83 -6.59
CA SER A 26 -27.25 -2.66 -6.39
C SER A 26 -26.30 -1.76 -5.61
N PRO A 27 -25.78 -2.15 -4.44
CA PRO A 27 -24.68 -1.44 -3.87
C PRO A 27 -23.62 -1.54 -4.97
N ALA A 28 -23.47 -0.47 -5.74
CA ALA A 28 -22.26 -0.27 -6.53
C ALA A 28 -21.16 -0.43 -5.48
N GLY A 29 -20.50 -1.59 -5.53
CA GLY A 29 -19.44 -1.85 -4.61
C GLY A 29 -18.58 -0.61 -4.64
N VAL A 30 -18.33 -0.03 -3.48
CA VAL A 30 -17.27 0.91 -3.30
C VAL A 30 -16.06 0.09 -3.73
N THR A 31 -15.65 0.26 -4.99
CA THR A 31 -14.39 -0.27 -5.47
C THR A 31 -13.38 0.53 -4.68
N GLY A 32 -12.97 -0.02 -3.52
CA GLY A 32 -11.82 0.48 -2.81
C GLY A 32 -10.74 0.62 -3.88
N PHE A 33 -10.11 1.78 -3.97
CA PHE A 33 -8.99 1.96 -4.87
C PHE A 33 -7.95 0.93 -4.46
N ALA A 34 -7.91 -0.21 -5.17
CA ALA A 34 -6.88 -1.19 -4.97
C ALA A 34 -5.56 -0.52 -5.38
N LEU A 35 -4.60 -0.53 -4.49
CA LEU A 35 -3.24 -0.09 -4.82
C LEU A 35 -2.76 -0.88 -6.03
N GLN A 36 -2.29 -0.16 -7.04
CA GLN A 36 -1.74 -0.77 -8.24
C GLN A 36 -0.23 -0.54 -8.23
N CYS A 37 0.52 -1.58 -7.92
CA CYS A 37 1.97 -1.54 -7.96
C CYS A 37 2.50 -2.23 -9.22
N PRO A 38 3.64 -1.78 -9.76
CA PRO A 38 4.26 -2.42 -10.91
C PRO A 38 4.66 -3.86 -10.57
N THR A 39 4.59 -4.73 -11.57
CA THR A 39 4.95 -6.14 -11.42
C THR A 39 6.06 -6.52 -12.39
N VAL A 40 6.93 -7.42 -11.97
CA VAL A 40 7.93 -8.06 -12.82
C VAL A 40 7.54 -9.51 -13.08
N SER A 41 7.99 -10.05 -14.20
CA SER A 41 7.64 -11.45 -14.54
C SER A 41 8.21 -12.43 -13.52
N ALA A 42 7.44 -13.46 -13.17
CA ALA A 42 7.87 -14.52 -12.25
C ALA A 42 9.18 -15.23 -12.72
N LYS A 43 9.43 -15.27 -14.04
CA LYS A 43 10.67 -15.79 -14.59
C LYS A 43 11.86 -14.89 -14.21
N ALA A 44 11.71 -13.58 -14.29
CA ALA A 44 12.77 -12.63 -13.90
C ALA A 44 13.06 -12.72 -12.40
N VAL A 45 12.03 -12.81 -11.55
CA VAL A 45 12.18 -12.95 -10.10
C VAL A 45 12.97 -14.21 -9.73
N LYS A 46 12.69 -15.36 -10.39
CA LYS A 46 13.41 -16.62 -10.16
C LYS A 46 14.89 -16.57 -10.53
N GLN A 47 15.30 -15.64 -11.38
CA GLN A 47 16.69 -15.47 -11.81
C GLN A 47 17.50 -14.57 -10.87
N ILE A 48 16.85 -13.89 -9.91
CA ILE A 48 17.53 -13.02 -8.97
C ILE A 48 18.28 -13.86 -7.93
N ASN A 49 19.60 -13.68 -7.87
CA ASN A 49 20.40 -14.25 -6.79
C ASN A 49 20.40 -13.29 -5.59
N TRP A 50 19.46 -13.50 -4.67
CA TRP A 50 19.25 -12.62 -3.51
C TRP A 50 20.46 -12.50 -2.57
N THR A 51 21.44 -13.42 -2.64
CA THR A 51 22.67 -13.32 -1.82
C THR A 51 23.70 -12.34 -2.38
N GLN A 52 23.50 -11.87 -3.61
CA GLN A 52 24.39 -10.92 -4.30
C GLN A 52 23.70 -9.60 -4.65
N VAL A 53 22.48 -9.42 -4.19
CA VAL A 53 21.71 -8.21 -4.42
C VAL A 53 22.23 -7.08 -3.51
N PRO A 54 22.35 -5.84 -4.03
CA PRO A 54 22.71 -4.71 -3.20
C PRO A 54 21.75 -4.52 -2.04
N GLU A 55 22.31 -4.28 -0.86
CA GLU A 55 21.56 -3.98 0.35
C GLU A 55 21.55 -2.48 0.59
N VAL A 56 20.39 -1.97 1.01
CA VAL A 56 20.19 -0.57 1.39
C VAL A 56 19.63 -0.56 2.81
N ASP A 57 20.38 0.00 3.74
CA ASP A 57 19.97 0.12 5.14
C ASP A 57 19.50 1.55 5.44
N LEU A 58 18.25 1.68 5.87
CA LEU A 58 17.67 2.89 6.43
C LEU A 58 17.50 2.69 7.94
N ARG A 59 18.07 3.57 8.74
CA ARG A 59 18.02 3.48 10.20
C ARG A 59 17.21 4.63 10.76
N ILE A 60 16.41 4.31 11.76
CA ILE A 60 15.66 5.29 12.54
C ILE A 60 16.27 5.34 13.93
N ARG A 61 16.69 6.54 14.36
CA ARG A 61 17.22 6.81 15.71
C ARG A 61 16.83 8.21 16.15
N HIS A 62 16.29 8.32 17.34
CA HIS A 62 15.81 9.59 17.92
C HIS A 62 14.76 10.29 17.03
N GLY A 63 13.94 9.51 16.32
CA GLY A 63 12.97 10.01 15.36
C GLY A 63 13.57 10.49 14.04
N GLU A 64 14.87 10.28 13.79
CA GLU A 64 15.53 10.72 12.56
C GLU A 64 15.90 9.53 11.66
N PHE A 65 15.69 9.68 10.36
CA PHE A 65 16.09 8.70 9.35
C PHE A 65 17.53 8.92 8.87
N SER A 66 18.27 7.85 8.68
CA SER A 66 19.63 7.89 8.17
C SER A 66 19.93 6.67 7.27
N PRO A 67 20.43 6.88 6.04
CA PRO A 67 20.74 8.16 5.39
C PRO A 67 19.47 8.89 4.92
N MET A 68 19.52 10.22 4.84
CA MET A 68 18.42 11.05 4.30
C MET A 68 18.31 10.96 2.78
N VAL A 69 19.36 10.54 2.08
CA VAL A 69 19.36 10.37 0.62
C VAL A 69 19.79 8.97 0.27
N ILE A 70 18.90 8.25 -0.41
CA ILE A 70 19.12 6.89 -0.90
C ILE A 70 19.15 6.92 -2.42
N ARG A 71 20.12 6.25 -3.03
CA ARG A 71 20.20 6.12 -4.49
C ARG A 71 20.09 4.68 -4.93
N MET A 72 19.24 4.46 -5.91
CA MET A 72 19.00 3.17 -6.55
C MET A 72 19.09 3.31 -8.07
N ARG A 73 19.15 2.20 -8.79
CA ARG A 73 19.13 2.17 -10.25
C ARG A 73 17.87 1.48 -10.73
N GLN A 74 17.20 2.07 -11.69
CA GLN A 74 16.02 1.49 -12.31
C GLN A 74 16.31 0.09 -12.90
N GLY A 75 15.38 -0.83 -12.66
CA GLY A 75 15.44 -2.23 -13.12
C GLY A 75 16.37 -3.12 -12.28
N TRP A 76 16.97 -2.63 -11.21
CA TRP A 76 17.83 -3.43 -10.34
C TRP A 76 17.06 -3.96 -9.13
N PRO A 77 17.34 -5.20 -8.69
CA PRO A 77 16.84 -5.73 -7.44
C PRO A 77 17.61 -5.17 -6.26
N TYR A 78 16.92 -5.01 -5.12
CA TYR A 78 17.48 -4.55 -3.86
C TYR A 78 16.89 -5.31 -2.68
N VAL A 79 17.67 -5.42 -1.62
CA VAL A 79 17.21 -5.73 -0.27
C VAL A 79 17.19 -4.42 0.50
N PHE A 80 16.01 -3.89 0.74
CA PHE A 80 15.82 -2.64 1.48
C PHE A 80 15.44 -2.96 2.92
N ARG A 81 16.26 -2.51 3.88
CA ARG A 81 16.05 -2.74 5.30
C ARG A 81 15.76 -1.44 6.01
N ILE A 82 14.68 -1.41 6.77
CA ILE A 82 14.32 -0.31 7.67
C ILE A 82 14.50 -0.83 9.09
N ARG A 83 15.42 -0.20 9.84
CA ARG A 83 15.75 -0.62 11.22
C ARG A 83 15.36 0.46 12.20
N ASN A 84 14.41 0.19 13.04
CA ASN A 84 14.04 1.07 14.14
C ASN A 84 14.93 0.79 15.36
N GLY A 85 15.73 1.77 15.75
CA GLY A 85 16.58 1.71 16.95
C GLY A 85 15.96 2.34 18.20
N ASP A 86 14.74 2.88 18.09
CA ASP A 86 14.06 3.60 19.15
C ASP A 86 13.12 2.72 19.95
N ASN A 87 12.72 3.20 21.13
CA ASN A 87 11.76 2.54 22.02
C ASN A 87 10.30 2.77 21.62
N VAL A 88 10.06 3.52 20.54
CA VAL A 88 8.75 3.83 19.99
C VAL A 88 8.66 3.34 18.55
N GLY A 89 7.45 3.08 18.07
CA GLY A 89 7.22 2.72 16.68
C GLY A 89 7.24 3.95 15.77
N HIS A 90 7.68 3.75 14.53
CA HIS A 90 7.75 4.78 13.51
C HIS A 90 7.04 4.34 12.23
N ALA A 91 6.49 5.30 11.50
CA ALA A 91 5.90 5.05 10.20
C ALA A 91 6.88 5.46 9.10
N PHE A 92 7.29 4.52 8.27
CA PHE A 92 7.95 4.84 7.01
C PHE A 92 6.86 5.12 5.98
N ASN A 93 6.48 6.39 5.86
CA ASN A 93 5.51 6.86 4.89
C ASN A 93 6.23 7.31 3.61
N ALA A 94 6.17 6.47 2.60
CA ALA A 94 6.80 6.68 1.29
C ALA A 94 5.86 6.17 0.20
N TYR A 95 4.63 6.65 0.19
CA TYR A 95 3.56 6.18 -0.68
C TYR A 95 3.98 6.08 -2.14
N GLU A 96 4.52 7.18 -2.69
CA GLU A 96 4.93 7.21 -4.09
C GLU A 96 6.06 6.21 -4.39
N PHE A 97 7.01 6.03 -3.49
CA PHE A 97 8.06 5.03 -3.64
C PHE A 97 7.49 3.62 -3.62
N LEU A 98 6.73 3.27 -2.58
CA LEU A 98 6.20 1.93 -2.36
C LEU A 98 5.22 1.49 -3.45
N THR A 99 4.51 2.44 -4.08
CA THR A 99 3.62 2.17 -5.21
C THR A 99 4.29 2.19 -6.58
N ASN A 100 5.58 2.59 -6.66
CA ASN A 100 6.36 2.65 -7.90
C ASN A 100 7.52 1.63 -7.96
N VAL A 101 7.65 0.78 -6.95
CA VAL A 101 8.56 -0.38 -6.95
C VAL A 101 7.78 -1.68 -7.04
N THR A 102 8.43 -2.74 -7.53
CA THR A 102 7.85 -4.08 -7.45
C THR A 102 8.33 -4.76 -6.18
N VAL A 103 7.46 -4.93 -5.21
CA VAL A 103 7.74 -5.72 -4.00
C VAL A 103 7.65 -7.20 -4.33
N ILE A 104 8.63 -7.97 -3.91
CA ILE A 104 8.70 -9.43 -4.11
C ILE A 104 8.39 -10.17 -2.81
N GLN A 105 8.89 -9.65 -1.71
CA GLN A 105 8.71 -10.26 -0.39
C GLN A 105 8.99 -9.20 0.67
N THR A 106 8.21 -9.22 1.75
CA THR A 106 8.46 -8.38 2.92
C THR A 106 8.55 -9.25 4.16
N THR A 107 9.51 -8.94 5.03
CA THR A 107 9.70 -9.63 6.31
C THR A 107 9.66 -8.60 7.43
N PHE A 108 8.75 -8.79 8.39
CA PHE A 108 8.63 -8.00 9.61
C PHE A 108 9.19 -8.81 10.77
N GLY A 109 10.37 -8.44 11.29
CA GLY A 109 11.08 -9.28 12.23
C GLY A 109 11.35 -10.68 11.67
N GLU A 110 10.64 -11.70 12.18
CA GLU A 110 10.73 -13.09 11.70
C GLU A 110 9.56 -13.48 10.78
N LYS A 111 8.55 -12.62 10.65
CA LYS A 111 7.33 -12.92 9.91
C LYS A 111 7.43 -12.50 8.45
N VAL A 112 7.34 -13.45 7.55
CA VAL A 112 7.22 -13.21 6.11
C VAL A 112 5.76 -12.87 5.76
N VAL A 113 5.57 -11.82 4.98
CA VAL A 113 4.27 -11.37 4.48
C VAL A 113 4.33 -11.32 2.96
N ASP A 114 3.41 -12.02 2.33
CA ASP A 114 3.23 -11.98 0.88
C ASP A 114 2.27 -10.83 0.55
N SER A 115 2.82 -9.65 0.33
CA SER A 115 2.11 -8.49 -0.19
C SER A 115 2.97 -7.87 -1.27
N ASP A 116 2.35 -7.53 -2.36
CA ASP A 116 2.98 -6.96 -3.55
C ASP A 116 2.88 -5.42 -3.59
N CYS A 117 2.18 -4.82 -2.63
CA CYS A 117 1.91 -3.40 -2.62
C CYS A 117 1.70 -2.86 -1.20
N TYR A 118 2.26 -1.70 -0.90
CA TYR A 118 2.13 -1.01 0.39
C TYR A 118 1.86 0.49 0.15
N ASP A 119 1.09 1.09 1.04
CA ASP A 119 0.88 2.54 1.14
C ASP A 119 1.80 3.20 2.17
N GLY A 120 2.28 2.43 3.13
CA GLY A 120 3.23 2.81 4.17
C GLY A 120 3.64 1.58 4.97
N ILE A 121 4.66 1.70 5.79
CA ILE A 121 5.19 0.60 6.60
C ILE A 121 5.37 1.06 8.04
N TRP A 122 4.69 0.37 8.96
CA TRP A 122 4.92 0.56 10.38
C TRP A 122 6.09 -0.30 10.86
N VAL A 123 7.06 0.32 11.52
CA VAL A 123 8.23 -0.35 12.07
C VAL A 123 8.16 -0.27 13.60
N SER A 124 7.89 -1.40 14.26
CA SER A 124 7.77 -1.47 15.71
C SER A 124 9.10 -1.13 16.41
N PRO A 125 9.06 -0.82 17.72
CA PRO A 125 10.28 -0.57 18.49
C PRO A 125 11.29 -1.71 18.33
N HIS A 126 12.54 -1.38 18.01
CA HIS A 126 13.67 -2.32 17.83
C HIS A 126 13.47 -3.39 16.74
N GLU A 127 12.48 -3.21 15.89
CA GLU A 127 12.21 -4.10 14.76
C GLU A 127 13.03 -3.73 13.53
N THR A 128 13.24 -4.72 12.68
CA THR A 128 13.76 -4.56 11.33
C THR A 128 12.74 -5.06 10.33
N VAL A 129 12.39 -4.25 9.37
CA VAL A 129 11.60 -4.65 8.21
C VAL A 129 12.53 -4.81 7.02
N GLU A 130 12.49 -5.96 6.36
CA GLU A 130 13.26 -6.25 5.14
C GLU A 130 12.30 -6.37 3.97
N ILE A 131 12.58 -5.63 2.88
CA ILE A 131 11.80 -5.64 1.66
C ILE A 131 12.71 -6.06 0.50
N ARG A 132 12.40 -7.20 -0.11
CA ARG A 132 13.00 -7.62 -1.37
C ARG A 132 12.19 -7.05 -2.51
N MET A 133 12.81 -6.21 -3.32
CA MET A 133 12.10 -5.47 -4.35
C MET A 133 12.95 -5.24 -5.60
N VAL A 134 12.28 -4.79 -6.67
CA VAL A 134 12.92 -4.25 -7.87
C VAL A 134 12.56 -2.78 -7.98
N ALA A 135 13.55 -1.90 -8.14
CA ALA A 135 13.35 -0.48 -8.39
C ALA A 135 12.81 -0.30 -9.82
N THR A 136 11.49 -0.18 -9.98
CA THR A 136 10.83 -0.33 -11.27
C THR A 136 10.70 0.99 -12.02
N VAL A 137 10.25 2.04 -11.36
CA VAL A 137 10.03 3.36 -11.95
C VAL A 137 11.11 4.31 -11.45
N ASP A 138 11.72 5.07 -12.35
CA ASP A 138 12.67 6.12 -11.99
C ASP A 138 11.95 7.34 -11.43
N GLY A 139 12.63 8.09 -10.58
CA GLY A 139 12.05 9.27 -9.95
C GLY A 139 12.74 9.68 -8.66
N HIS A 140 12.16 10.71 -8.03
CA HIS A 140 12.54 11.22 -6.73
C HIS A 140 11.35 11.06 -5.81
N TYR A 141 11.51 10.27 -4.75
CA TYR A 141 10.45 9.85 -3.85
C TYR A 141 10.78 10.32 -2.43
N GLU A 142 9.97 11.21 -1.91
CA GLU A 142 10.09 11.67 -0.53
C GLU A 142 9.57 10.62 0.44
N TYR A 143 10.14 10.60 1.63
CA TYR A 143 9.62 9.81 2.75
C TYR A 143 9.64 10.60 4.03
N GLU A 144 8.75 10.27 4.95
CA GLU A 144 8.55 10.96 6.21
C GLU A 144 8.10 10.00 7.32
N ASP A 145 8.35 10.37 8.57
CA ASP A 145 7.72 9.76 9.72
C ASP A 145 6.44 10.53 10.04
N LEU A 146 5.29 9.96 9.71
CA LEU A 146 4.01 10.50 10.19
C LEU A 146 3.64 9.82 11.50
N PRO A 147 3.96 10.40 12.65
CA PRO A 147 3.37 9.93 13.88
C PRO A 147 1.86 10.08 13.76
N LEU A 148 1.12 9.00 14.01
CA LEU A 148 -0.35 8.99 14.10
C LEU A 148 -0.84 9.82 15.31
N THR A 149 -0.43 11.08 15.38
CA THR A 149 -1.00 12.03 16.30
C THR A 149 -2.15 12.72 15.60
N LEU A 150 -3.38 12.39 16.02
CA LEU A 150 -4.64 13.05 15.66
C LEU A 150 -4.66 14.58 15.87
N LEU A 151 -3.57 15.14 16.35
CA LEU A 151 -3.35 16.56 16.56
C LEU A 151 -2.17 16.99 15.70
N GLY A 152 -2.47 17.19 14.38
CA GLY A 152 -1.56 17.66 13.35
C GLY A 152 -0.37 18.49 13.83
N GLY A 153 0.70 17.84 14.17
CA GLY A 153 2.01 18.46 14.09
C GLY A 153 2.34 18.54 12.59
N PHE A 154 2.40 19.73 12.05
CA PHE A 154 2.97 19.95 10.73
C PHE A 154 4.43 19.54 10.83
N THR A 155 4.81 18.44 10.17
CA THR A 155 6.22 18.10 10.01
C THR A 155 6.83 19.10 9.05
N ASP A 156 8.01 19.62 9.38
CA ASP A 156 8.69 20.68 8.61
C ASP A 156 9.26 20.21 7.26
N GLY A 157 8.67 19.21 6.64
CA GLY A 157 9.10 18.67 5.34
C GLY A 157 9.49 17.20 5.38
N PRO A 158 9.93 16.62 4.26
CA PRO A 158 10.31 15.22 4.18
C PRO A 158 11.58 14.93 4.99
N ASP A 159 11.60 13.79 5.67
CA ASP A 159 12.76 13.31 6.42
C ASP A 159 13.89 12.82 5.50
N GLY A 160 13.55 12.54 4.23
CA GLY A 160 14.54 12.16 3.24
C GLY A 160 13.95 11.87 1.86
N VAL A 161 14.83 11.46 0.96
CA VAL A 161 14.50 11.20 -0.44
C VAL A 161 15.17 9.92 -0.96
N ILE A 162 14.39 9.12 -1.69
CA ILE A 162 14.90 7.99 -2.47
C ILE A 162 14.93 8.40 -3.94
N ILE A 163 16.09 8.28 -4.55
CA ILE A 163 16.30 8.61 -5.96
C ILE A 163 16.52 7.31 -6.71
N ILE A 164 15.65 7.02 -7.66
CA ILE A 164 15.83 5.92 -8.60
C ILE A 164 16.31 6.53 -9.91
N ASP A 165 17.60 6.34 -10.20
CA ASP A 165 18.21 6.84 -11.42
C ASP A 165 17.76 6.01 -12.63
N GLU A 166 17.37 6.68 -13.73
CA GLU A 166 16.97 6.06 -14.99
C GLU A 166 18.05 5.14 -15.55
N ARG A 167 17.62 4.01 -16.08
CA ARG A 167 18.52 3.08 -16.76
C ARG A 167 18.97 3.65 -18.11
N LYS A 168 20.18 4.20 -18.16
CA LYS A 168 20.78 4.64 -19.45
C LYS A 168 21.07 3.41 -20.32
N ILE A 169 20.31 3.25 -21.40
CA ILE A 169 20.62 2.29 -22.45
C ILE A 169 21.77 2.92 -23.25
N ARG A 170 22.96 2.37 -23.17
CA ARG A 170 24.04 2.73 -24.11
C ARG A 170 23.68 2.09 -25.46
N ILE A 171 23.32 2.94 -26.42
CA ILE A 171 23.13 2.60 -27.83
C ILE A 171 24.51 2.39 -28.45
#